data_6bbfeb772b696eddb31ca65b2efd78ba
#
_entry.id   6bbfeb772b696eddb31ca65b2efd78ba
#
_cell.length_a   1.000
_cell.length_b   1.000
_cell.length_c   1.000
_cell.angle_alpha   90.00
_cell.angle_beta   90.00
_cell.angle_gamma   90.00
#
_symmetry.space_group_name_H-M   'P 1'
#
loop_
_entity.id
_entity.type
_entity.pdbx_description
1 polymer ?
#
loop_
_entity_poly.entity_id
_entity_poly.type
_entity_poly.pdbx_seq_one_letter_code
_entity_poly.pdbx_strand_id
1 'polypeptide(L)'
;MRDSYFCTMQRVLFLLMLVLVCLQACQTDDNISRFDVVYTVRFEATWSDSTHPNAYPANAHFSPLVALSHTPNFYVFFSGYPASDGLRILAETGQTDSIMDEFSYSINTGQALDARVGPDVDSPGQGELSIGVTATRHAVTVLSMIAPSPDWFIAGRAVLFDAQDGQWYDKVTIDAISLDGGSDAGIDFTSPNMPMDSVSAVYPITSGPLIQPGDSLVQNIGKFIFERVR
;
A
#
# COMPACT_ATOMS: atom_id res chain seq x y z
N MET A 1 -66.43 -36.35 12.19
CA MET A 1 -65.42 -36.43 11.09
C MET A 1 -64.68 -35.09 10.78
N ARG A 2 -65.17 -33.91 11.17
CA ARG A 2 -64.54 -32.62 10.92
C ARG A 2 -63.37 -32.29 11.89
N ASP A 3 -63.39 -32.78 13.10
CA ASP A 3 -62.38 -32.42 14.10
C ASP A 3 -61.04 -33.16 13.95
N SER A 4 -61.07 -34.32 13.29
CA SER A 4 -59.86 -35.12 13.04
C SER A 4 -58.94 -34.48 11.98
N TYR A 5 -59.48 -33.82 10.97
CA TYR A 5 -58.71 -33.16 9.93
C TYR A 5 -58.08 -31.84 10.42
N PHE A 6 -58.74 -31.15 11.36
CA PHE A 6 -58.21 -29.92 11.92
C PHE A 6 -56.96 -30.16 12.76
N CYS A 7 -56.98 -31.22 13.54
CA CYS A 7 -55.84 -31.60 14.41
C CYS A 7 -54.61 -32.06 13.56
N THR A 8 -54.87 -32.75 12.44
CA THR A 8 -53.80 -33.22 11.53
C THR A 8 -53.18 -32.06 10.76
N MET A 9 -54.00 -31.15 10.30
CA MET A 9 -53.52 -29.94 9.59
C MET A 9 -52.66 -29.02 10.48
N GLN A 10 -53.05 -28.88 11.76
CA GLN A 10 -52.32 -28.08 12.72
C GLN A 10 -50.94 -28.70 13.07
N ARG A 11 -50.85 -30.05 13.13
CA ARG A 11 -49.57 -30.76 13.34
C ARG A 11 -48.64 -30.66 12.11
N VAL A 12 -49.19 -30.74 10.93
CA VAL A 12 -48.40 -30.56 9.66
C VAL A 12 -47.88 -29.14 9.55
N LEU A 13 -48.68 -28.12 9.91
CA LEU A 13 -48.27 -26.73 9.90
C LEU A 13 -47.16 -26.44 10.92
N PHE A 14 -47.28 -27.08 12.11
CA PHE A 14 -46.23 -26.94 13.17
C PHE A 14 -44.92 -27.62 12.80
N LEU A 15 -44.98 -28.78 12.14
CA LEU A 15 -43.79 -29.48 11.60
C LEU A 15 -43.14 -28.69 10.47
N LEU A 16 -43.94 -28.09 9.56
CA LEU A 16 -43.42 -27.21 8.51
C LEU A 16 -42.75 -25.94 9.07
N MET A 17 -43.34 -25.34 10.09
CA MET A 17 -42.75 -24.20 10.80
C MET A 17 -41.42 -24.55 11.50
N LEU A 18 -41.37 -25.76 12.12
CA LEU A 18 -40.13 -26.23 12.78
C LEU A 18 -39.00 -26.49 11.76
N VAL A 19 -39.32 -27.03 10.58
CA VAL A 19 -38.37 -27.25 9.49
C VAL A 19 -37.89 -25.92 8.92
N LEU A 20 -38.74 -24.90 8.78
CA LEU A 20 -38.36 -23.57 8.33
C LEU A 20 -37.42 -22.87 9.31
N VAL A 21 -37.64 -23.01 10.61
CA VAL A 21 -36.76 -22.46 11.66
C VAL A 21 -35.41 -23.16 11.67
N CYS A 22 -35.35 -24.48 11.45
CA CYS A 22 -34.09 -25.22 11.34
C CYS A 22 -33.27 -24.84 10.09
N LEU A 23 -33.91 -24.42 9.01
CA LEU A 23 -33.22 -23.95 7.79
C LEU A 23 -32.62 -22.55 7.93
N GLN A 24 -33.10 -21.74 8.87
CA GLN A 24 -32.52 -20.42 9.15
C GLN A 24 -31.36 -20.48 10.16
N ALA A 25 -31.18 -21.58 10.88
CA ALA A 25 -30.11 -21.74 11.88
C ALA A 25 -28.76 -22.17 11.28
N CYS A 26 -28.65 -22.33 9.95
CA CYS A 26 -27.42 -22.74 9.26
C CYS A 26 -26.91 -21.66 8.29
N GLN A 27 -27.08 -20.38 8.63
CA GLN A 27 -26.18 -19.34 8.13
C GLN A 27 -25.07 -19.21 9.17
N THR A 28 -24.13 -20.13 9.13
CA THR A 28 -22.79 -19.82 9.63
C THR A 28 -22.31 -18.67 8.76
N ASP A 29 -22.19 -17.48 9.35
CA ASP A 29 -21.36 -16.42 8.79
C ASP A 29 -19.93 -16.98 8.74
N ASP A 30 -19.61 -17.72 7.68
CA ASP A 30 -18.25 -17.97 7.27
C ASP A 30 -17.66 -16.64 6.73
N ASN A 31 -17.63 -15.63 7.60
CA ASN A 31 -16.69 -14.55 7.51
C ASN A 31 -15.31 -15.12 7.85
N ILE A 32 -14.83 -16.04 7.00
CA ILE A 32 -13.40 -16.38 6.98
C ILE A 32 -12.73 -15.07 6.64
N SER A 33 -12.12 -14.44 7.64
CA SER A 33 -11.33 -13.22 7.43
C SER A 33 -10.33 -13.54 6.32
N ARG A 34 -10.39 -12.79 5.23
CA ARG A 34 -9.42 -12.90 4.11
C ARG A 34 -7.99 -12.68 4.61
N PHE A 35 -7.84 -12.07 5.78
CA PHE A 35 -6.58 -11.67 6.38
C PHE A 35 -6.39 -12.35 7.73
N ASP A 36 -5.16 -12.76 8.04
CA ASP A 36 -4.78 -13.24 9.37
C ASP A 36 -4.64 -12.07 10.34
N VAL A 37 -4.08 -10.96 9.84
CA VAL A 37 -3.83 -9.73 10.60
C VAL A 37 -4.04 -8.51 9.69
N VAL A 38 -4.42 -7.39 10.30
CA VAL A 38 -4.47 -6.06 9.65
C VAL A 38 -3.45 -5.15 10.33
N TYR A 39 -2.73 -4.40 9.52
CA TYR A 39 -1.83 -3.33 9.98
C TYR A 39 -2.35 -1.97 9.56
N THR A 40 -2.24 -1.00 10.46
CA THR A 40 -2.24 0.41 10.07
C THR A 40 -0.83 0.75 9.60
N VAL A 41 -0.73 1.34 8.42
CA VAL A 41 0.51 1.85 7.86
C VAL A 41 0.42 3.36 7.86
N ARG A 42 1.27 4.02 8.66
CA ARG A 42 1.39 5.47 8.72
C ARG A 42 2.68 5.91 8.07
N PHE A 43 2.60 6.86 7.17
CA PHE A 43 3.74 7.61 6.67
C PHE A 43 3.83 8.93 7.45
N GLU A 44 4.97 9.18 8.09
CA GLU A 44 5.31 10.44 8.75
C GLU A 44 6.35 11.17 7.88
N ALA A 45 5.90 12.21 7.18
CA ALA A 45 6.74 13.07 6.36
C ALA A 45 7.47 14.10 7.22
N THR A 46 8.79 14.17 7.09
CA THR A 46 9.67 15.14 7.79
C THR A 46 10.31 16.14 6.84
N TRP A 47 10.08 16.01 5.54
CA TRP A 47 10.57 16.93 4.52
C TRP A 47 9.96 18.31 4.74
N SER A 48 10.78 19.33 4.87
CA SER A 48 10.39 20.70 5.17
C SER A 48 11.48 21.68 4.74
N ASP A 49 11.17 22.95 4.68
CA ASP A 49 12.14 24.02 4.42
C ASP A 49 13.24 24.11 5.48
N SER A 50 12.97 23.67 6.73
CA SER A 50 13.95 23.63 7.80
C SER A 50 14.90 22.43 7.72
N THR A 51 14.41 21.27 7.23
CA THR A 51 15.24 20.06 7.08
C THR A 51 15.91 19.99 5.71
N HIS A 52 15.32 20.58 4.69
CA HIS A 52 15.79 20.59 3.30
C HIS A 52 15.67 22.00 2.72
N PRO A 53 16.45 22.98 3.19
CA PRO A 53 16.33 24.38 2.75
C PRO A 53 16.77 24.60 1.30
N ASN A 54 17.46 23.63 0.68
CA ASN A 54 17.91 23.76 -0.70
C ASN A 54 16.74 23.53 -1.66
N ALA A 55 16.24 24.65 -2.23
CA ALA A 55 15.19 24.67 -3.24
C ALA A 55 13.86 23.98 -2.80
N TYR A 56 13.54 23.98 -1.49
CA TYR A 56 12.26 23.43 -1.00
C TYR A 56 11.06 24.06 -1.70
N PRO A 57 10.18 23.27 -2.37
CA PRO A 57 9.09 23.82 -3.15
C PRO A 57 7.93 24.25 -2.23
N ALA A 58 7.28 25.39 -2.57
CA ALA A 58 6.18 25.94 -1.76
C ALA A 58 4.95 25.02 -1.64
N ASN A 59 4.78 24.09 -2.59
CA ASN A 59 3.68 23.14 -2.65
C ASN A 59 4.17 21.69 -2.42
N ALA A 60 5.23 21.51 -1.60
CA ALA A 60 5.76 20.21 -1.27
C ALA A 60 4.70 19.30 -0.64
N HIS A 61 4.52 18.11 -1.19
CA HIS A 61 3.63 17.08 -0.68
C HIS A 61 4.02 15.71 -1.25
N PHE A 62 3.32 14.67 -0.82
CA PHE A 62 3.40 13.33 -1.39
C PHE A 62 2.04 12.95 -1.98
N SER A 63 2.04 12.30 -3.13
CA SER A 63 0.82 11.80 -3.77
C SER A 63 0.11 10.77 -2.88
N PRO A 64 -1.10 10.28 -3.24
CA PRO A 64 -1.74 9.21 -2.49
C PRO A 64 -0.78 8.05 -2.24
N LEU A 65 -0.73 7.59 -0.98
CA LEU A 65 0.03 6.38 -0.63
C LEU A 65 -0.57 5.18 -1.35
N VAL A 66 0.25 4.36 -1.98
CA VAL A 66 -0.20 3.04 -2.47
C VAL A 66 0.55 1.95 -1.72
N ALA A 67 -0.15 0.91 -1.29
CA ALA A 67 0.42 -0.19 -0.55
C ALA A 67 -0.01 -1.54 -1.13
N LEU A 68 0.91 -2.50 -1.14
CA LEU A 68 0.68 -3.88 -1.56
C LEU A 68 1.21 -4.84 -0.52
N SER A 69 0.38 -5.77 -0.04
CA SER A 69 0.84 -6.93 0.72
C SER A 69 1.11 -8.11 -0.21
N HIS A 70 2.28 -8.74 -0.05
CA HIS A 70 2.78 -9.74 -1.00
C HIS A 70 3.67 -10.79 -0.34
N THR A 71 4.04 -11.83 -1.10
CA THR A 71 5.01 -12.82 -0.64
C THR A 71 6.38 -12.17 -0.41
N PRO A 72 7.19 -12.65 0.55
CA PRO A 72 8.51 -12.05 0.84
C PRO A 72 9.48 -12.02 -0.34
N ASN A 73 9.29 -12.91 -1.31
CA ASN A 73 10.17 -13.02 -2.50
C ASN A 73 9.66 -12.22 -3.70
N PHE A 74 8.51 -11.56 -3.58
CA PHE A 74 8.00 -10.64 -4.59
C PHE A 74 8.51 -9.21 -4.32
N TYR A 75 8.80 -8.48 -5.38
CA TYR A 75 9.22 -7.08 -5.32
C TYR A 75 8.44 -6.28 -6.34
N VAL A 76 7.91 -5.14 -5.94
CA VAL A 76 7.17 -4.21 -6.82
C VAL A 76 8.12 -3.60 -7.87
N PHE A 77 9.36 -3.38 -7.52
CA PHE A 77 10.43 -2.92 -8.40
C PHE A 77 11.78 -3.43 -7.92
N PHE A 78 12.78 -3.34 -8.78
CA PHE A 78 14.18 -3.62 -8.46
C PHE A 78 15.04 -2.42 -8.80
N SER A 79 15.88 -1.99 -7.85
CA SER A 79 16.91 -1.00 -8.13
C SER A 79 17.89 -1.56 -9.19
N GLY A 80 18.22 -0.75 -10.18
CA GLY A 80 19.03 -1.19 -11.33
C GLY A 80 18.21 -1.71 -12.51
N TYR A 81 16.88 -1.72 -12.43
CA TYR A 81 15.98 -2.11 -13.52
C TYR A 81 14.97 -0.99 -13.81
N PRO A 82 14.46 -0.88 -15.06
CA PRO A 82 13.43 0.08 -15.40
C PRO A 82 12.18 -0.06 -14.55
N ALA A 83 11.54 1.07 -14.25
CA ALA A 83 10.21 1.08 -13.64
C ALA A 83 9.18 0.41 -14.56
N SER A 84 8.16 -0.24 -13.97
CA SER A 84 6.95 -0.62 -14.71
C SER A 84 6.17 0.63 -15.16
N ASP A 85 5.26 0.48 -16.11
CA ASP A 85 4.42 1.60 -16.55
C ASP A 85 3.60 2.21 -15.41
N GLY A 86 3.06 1.37 -14.51
CA GLY A 86 2.30 1.82 -13.36
C GLY A 86 3.15 2.61 -12.37
N LEU A 87 4.35 2.13 -12.06
CA LEU A 87 5.28 2.84 -11.18
C LEU A 87 5.75 4.15 -11.81
N ARG A 88 6.05 4.17 -13.11
CA ARG A 88 6.42 5.36 -13.85
C ARG A 88 5.33 6.44 -13.78
N ILE A 89 4.08 6.08 -14.07
CA ILE A 89 2.94 7.00 -14.00
C ILE A 89 2.74 7.53 -12.58
N LEU A 90 2.87 6.67 -11.57
CA LEU A 90 2.81 7.11 -10.17
C LEU A 90 3.92 8.12 -9.86
N ALA A 91 5.15 7.86 -10.27
CA ALA A 91 6.32 8.71 -9.99
C ALA A 91 6.26 10.06 -10.71
N GLU A 92 5.77 10.10 -11.96
CA GLU A 92 5.67 11.32 -12.76
C GLU A 92 4.45 12.18 -12.41
N THR A 93 3.33 11.56 -12.02
CA THR A 93 2.03 12.25 -11.97
C THR A 93 1.27 12.11 -10.66
N GLY A 94 1.69 11.19 -9.80
CA GLY A 94 0.95 10.82 -8.58
C GLY A 94 -0.33 10.01 -8.82
N GLN A 95 -0.65 9.67 -10.09
CA GLN A 95 -1.85 8.87 -10.42
C GLN A 95 -1.65 7.42 -10.02
N THR A 96 -2.68 6.82 -9.41
CA THR A 96 -2.58 5.49 -8.81
C THR A 96 -3.20 4.38 -9.63
N ASP A 97 -4.04 4.67 -10.63
CA ASP A 97 -4.85 3.67 -11.33
C ASP A 97 -3.99 2.59 -12.00
N SER A 98 -2.93 2.99 -12.73
CA SER A 98 -2.09 2.05 -13.47
C SER A 98 -1.28 1.13 -12.54
N ILE A 99 -0.73 1.64 -11.43
CA ILE A 99 -0.03 0.81 -10.46
C ILE A 99 -1.01 -0.13 -9.71
N MET A 100 -2.25 0.32 -9.47
CA MET A 100 -3.29 -0.51 -8.86
C MET A 100 -3.76 -1.63 -9.80
N ASP A 101 -3.75 -1.43 -11.11
CA ASP A 101 -3.98 -2.49 -12.10
C ASP A 101 -2.88 -3.55 -12.05
N GLU A 102 -1.60 -3.15 -11.97
CA GLU A 102 -0.47 -4.07 -11.79
C GLU A 102 -0.56 -4.83 -10.45
N PHE A 103 -0.98 -4.17 -9.38
CA PHE A 103 -1.22 -4.80 -8.07
C PHE A 103 -2.36 -5.82 -8.15
N SER A 104 -3.44 -5.49 -8.85
CA SER A 104 -4.56 -6.39 -9.09
C SER A 104 -4.14 -7.64 -9.87
N TYR A 105 -3.28 -7.48 -10.89
CA TYR A 105 -2.67 -8.60 -11.59
C TYR A 105 -1.83 -9.48 -10.65
N SER A 106 -1.01 -8.88 -9.79
CA SER A 106 -0.18 -9.60 -8.82
C SER A 106 -1.03 -10.36 -7.78
N ILE A 107 -2.18 -9.82 -7.38
CA ILE A 107 -3.16 -10.52 -6.54
C ILE A 107 -3.77 -11.70 -7.27
N ASN A 108 -4.21 -11.52 -8.51
CA ASN A 108 -4.84 -12.56 -9.32
C ASN A 108 -3.88 -13.72 -9.64
N THR A 109 -2.58 -13.46 -9.74
CA THR A 109 -1.54 -14.47 -9.94
C THR A 109 -1.03 -15.09 -8.63
N GLY A 110 -1.57 -14.68 -7.48
CA GLY A 110 -1.24 -15.25 -6.17
C GLY A 110 0.07 -14.74 -5.55
N GLN A 111 0.74 -13.77 -6.17
CA GLN A 111 1.97 -13.15 -5.63
C GLN A 111 1.65 -12.17 -4.50
N ALA A 112 0.50 -11.51 -4.58
CA ALA A 112 0.03 -10.52 -3.62
C ALA A 112 -1.31 -10.93 -3.01
N LEU A 113 -1.79 -10.15 -2.01
CA LEU A 113 -3.01 -10.44 -1.27
C LEU A 113 -3.96 -9.24 -1.23
N ASP A 114 -3.47 -8.08 -0.84
CA ASP A 114 -4.25 -6.87 -0.62
C ASP A 114 -3.53 -5.66 -1.16
N ALA A 115 -4.27 -4.74 -1.76
CA ALA A 115 -3.76 -3.49 -2.30
C ALA A 115 -4.63 -2.33 -1.84
N ARG A 116 -4.02 -1.22 -1.44
CA ARG A 116 -4.72 -0.07 -0.86
C ARG A 116 -4.18 1.24 -1.43
N VAL A 117 -5.08 2.19 -1.57
CA VAL A 117 -4.77 3.59 -1.81
C VAL A 117 -5.14 4.36 -0.54
N GLY A 118 -4.21 5.14 -0.05
CA GLY A 118 -4.38 6.04 1.09
C GLY A 118 -4.57 7.50 0.65
N PRO A 119 -4.46 8.45 1.57
CA PRO A 119 -4.54 9.87 1.24
C PRO A 119 -3.25 10.41 0.62
N ASP A 120 -3.34 11.59 0.01
CA ASP A 120 -2.20 12.49 -0.16
C ASP A 120 -1.62 12.86 1.21
N VAL A 121 -0.33 13.18 1.26
CA VAL A 121 0.32 13.56 2.52
C VAL A 121 1.03 14.90 2.36
N ASP A 122 0.63 15.85 3.18
CA ASP A 122 1.32 17.14 3.26
C ASP A 122 2.78 16.95 3.71
N SER A 123 3.63 17.90 3.35
CA SER A 123 5.04 17.90 3.77
C SER A 123 5.41 19.21 4.47
N PRO A 124 5.77 19.15 5.77
CA PRO A 124 5.69 17.98 6.67
C PRO A 124 4.25 17.60 7.03
N GLY A 125 4.02 16.32 7.34
CA GLY A 125 2.69 15.83 7.69
C GLY A 125 2.63 14.32 7.88
N GLN A 126 1.42 13.78 7.88
CA GLN A 126 1.22 12.34 8.00
C GLN A 126 -0.03 11.87 7.25
N GLY A 127 0.02 10.62 6.78
CA GLY A 127 -1.12 9.92 6.19
C GLY A 127 -1.14 8.46 6.61
N GLU A 128 -2.33 7.87 6.63
CA GLU A 128 -2.51 6.48 7.07
C GLU A 128 -3.39 5.70 6.11
N LEU A 129 -3.12 4.40 6.00
CA LEU A 129 -3.98 3.41 5.38
C LEU A 129 -3.95 2.10 6.19
N SER A 130 -4.93 1.24 5.96
CA SER A 130 -4.93 -0.10 6.56
C SER A 130 -4.75 -1.16 5.49
N ILE A 131 -3.95 -2.20 5.77
CA ILE A 131 -3.67 -3.29 4.84
C ILE A 131 -3.73 -4.64 5.55
N GLY A 132 -4.35 -5.63 4.87
CA GLY A 132 -4.43 -7.00 5.35
C GLY A 132 -3.24 -7.84 4.91
N VAL A 133 -2.79 -8.74 5.80
CA VAL A 133 -1.68 -9.66 5.55
C VAL A 133 -2.06 -11.08 5.97
N THR A 134 -1.31 -12.07 5.46
CA THR A 134 -1.35 -13.47 5.90
C THR A 134 0.06 -13.98 6.16
N ALA A 135 0.20 -15.10 6.87
CA ALA A 135 1.51 -15.70 7.15
C ALA A 135 2.32 -16.05 5.87
N THR A 136 1.69 -16.14 4.71
CA THR A 136 2.38 -16.37 3.42
C THR A 136 2.60 -15.10 2.60
N ARG A 137 1.87 -14.02 2.91
CA ARG A 137 1.93 -12.71 2.23
C ARG A 137 2.01 -11.60 3.27
N HIS A 138 3.15 -11.54 3.94
CA HIS A 138 3.43 -10.68 5.09
C HIS A 138 4.50 -9.62 4.82
N ALA A 139 4.98 -9.51 3.60
CA ALA A 139 5.74 -8.35 3.18
C ALA A 139 4.77 -7.26 2.68
N VAL A 140 5.03 -6.02 3.04
CA VAL A 140 4.26 -4.86 2.58
C VAL A 140 5.20 -3.86 1.96
N THR A 141 4.92 -3.47 0.70
CA THR A 141 5.59 -2.35 0.03
C THR A 141 4.65 -1.16 -0.03
N VAL A 142 5.17 0.02 0.28
CA VAL A 142 4.44 1.30 0.21
C VAL A 142 5.20 2.24 -0.70
N LEU A 143 4.49 2.96 -1.56
CA LEU A 143 5.04 3.91 -2.54
C LEU A 143 4.22 5.21 -2.50
N SER A 144 4.87 6.32 -2.87
CA SER A 144 4.21 7.60 -3.16
C SER A 144 5.17 8.50 -3.95
N MET A 145 4.63 9.33 -4.86
CA MET A 145 5.40 10.36 -5.55
C MET A 145 5.89 11.42 -4.56
N ILE A 146 7.09 11.94 -4.74
CA ILE A 146 7.58 13.17 -4.12
C ILE A 146 7.10 14.32 -5.01
N ALA A 147 6.20 15.15 -4.55
CA ALA A 147 5.59 16.18 -5.39
C ALA A 147 5.86 17.61 -4.88
N PRO A 148 6.17 18.53 -5.80
CA PRO A 148 6.43 18.32 -7.23
C PRO A 148 7.79 17.66 -7.45
N SER A 149 7.93 16.88 -8.51
CA SER A 149 9.23 16.38 -8.99
C SER A 149 9.08 15.86 -10.43
N PRO A 150 10.17 15.60 -11.15
CA PRO A 150 10.11 15.00 -12.49
C PRO A 150 9.48 13.61 -12.47
N ASP A 151 10.08 12.68 -11.69
CA ASP A 151 9.67 11.28 -11.56
C ASP A 151 10.22 10.65 -10.27
N TRP A 152 10.33 11.47 -9.21
CA TRP A 152 10.87 10.98 -7.94
C TRP A 152 9.77 10.44 -7.04
N PHE A 153 10.09 9.35 -6.35
CA PHE A 153 9.15 8.72 -5.43
C PHE A 153 9.83 8.21 -4.16
N ILE A 154 9.04 8.00 -3.13
CA ILE A 154 9.46 7.29 -1.92
C ILE A 154 8.99 5.85 -1.98
N ALA A 155 9.80 4.98 -1.40
CA ALA A 155 9.45 3.59 -1.19
C ALA A 155 9.84 3.11 0.21
N GLY A 156 9.05 2.17 0.73
CA GLY A 156 9.38 1.41 1.92
C GLY A 156 8.85 0.00 1.81
N ARG A 157 9.63 -0.99 2.31
CA ARG A 157 9.23 -2.40 2.34
C ARG A 157 9.53 -3.00 3.70
N ALA A 158 8.49 -3.49 4.36
CA ALA A 158 8.59 -4.17 5.65
C ALA A 158 8.17 -5.64 5.54
N VAL A 159 8.80 -6.50 6.35
CA VAL A 159 8.37 -7.87 6.61
C VAL A 159 7.74 -7.89 8.00
N LEU A 160 6.49 -8.32 8.12
CA LEU A 160 5.66 -8.14 9.31
C LEU A 160 5.46 -9.42 10.14
N PHE A 161 6.01 -10.55 9.68
CA PHE A 161 5.90 -11.85 10.32
C PHE A 161 7.26 -12.55 10.37
N ASP A 162 7.61 -13.04 11.56
CA ASP A 162 8.76 -13.90 11.74
C ASP A 162 8.35 -15.36 11.45
N ALA A 163 8.80 -15.88 10.31
CA ALA A 163 8.47 -17.24 9.90
C ALA A 163 9.20 -18.33 10.72
N GLN A 164 10.26 -17.98 11.48
CA GLN A 164 10.98 -18.92 12.32
C GLN A 164 10.24 -19.13 13.63
N ASP A 165 9.77 -18.04 14.25
CA ASP A 165 9.07 -18.08 15.52
C ASP A 165 7.55 -18.13 15.38
N GLY A 166 7.01 -17.94 14.16
CA GLY A 166 5.58 -17.89 13.89
C GLY A 166 4.89 -16.69 14.53
N GLN A 167 5.60 -15.57 14.72
CA GLN A 167 5.11 -14.39 15.44
C GLN A 167 4.94 -13.18 14.52
N TRP A 168 3.86 -12.43 14.74
CA TRP A 168 3.62 -11.14 14.11
C TRP A 168 4.34 -10.04 14.89
N TYR A 169 5.04 -9.16 14.21
CA TYR A 169 5.57 -7.95 14.83
C TYR A 169 4.43 -6.99 15.18
N ASP A 170 4.40 -6.49 16.43
CA ASP A 170 3.41 -5.48 16.84
C ASP A 170 3.64 -4.14 16.17
N LYS A 171 4.92 -3.81 15.93
CA LYS A 171 5.32 -2.56 15.28
C LYS A 171 6.62 -2.74 14.52
N VAL A 172 6.64 -2.22 13.28
CA VAL A 172 7.85 -2.10 12.46
C VAL A 172 7.96 -0.66 11.99
N THR A 173 9.15 -0.06 12.10
CA THR A 173 9.42 1.29 11.59
C THR A 173 10.61 1.22 10.64
N ILE A 174 10.48 1.80 9.45
CA ILE A 174 11.52 1.86 8.43
C ILE A 174 11.60 3.26 7.85
N ASP A 175 12.77 3.67 7.42
CA ASP A 175 12.95 4.92 6.70
C ASP A 175 12.37 4.83 5.28
N ALA A 176 11.83 5.94 4.79
CA ALA A 176 11.44 6.08 3.40
C ALA A 176 12.69 6.29 2.53
N ILE A 177 12.84 5.49 1.49
CA ILE A 177 13.93 5.62 0.53
C ILE A 177 13.47 6.52 -0.60
N SER A 178 14.22 7.58 -0.90
CA SER A 178 13.97 8.47 -2.04
C SER A 178 14.63 7.93 -3.30
N LEU A 179 13.84 7.75 -4.35
CA LEU A 179 14.19 7.06 -5.57
C LEU A 179 13.84 7.94 -6.79
N ASP A 180 14.66 7.83 -7.82
CA ASP A 180 14.47 8.36 -9.17
C ASP A 180 13.88 7.25 -10.04
N GLY A 181 12.78 7.53 -10.73
CA GLY A 181 12.05 6.59 -11.59
C GLY A 181 12.75 6.28 -12.91
N GLY A 182 13.69 7.12 -13.32
CA GLY A 182 14.49 6.95 -14.54
C GLY A 182 13.71 7.21 -15.84
N SER A 183 12.61 7.93 -15.77
CA SER A 183 11.72 8.18 -16.92
C SER A 183 11.70 9.64 -17.39
N ASP A 184 12.11 10.58 -16.53
CA ASP A 184 12.21 12.01 -16.82
C ASP A 184 13.62 12.53 -16.52
N ALA A 185 14.18 13.33 -17.42
CA ALA A 185 15.53 13.89 -17.30
C ALA A 185 15.58 15.20 -16.49
N GLY A 186 14.47 15.61 -15.87
CA GLY A 186 14.41 16.78 -15.01
C GLY A 186 15.31 16.63 -13.80
N ILE A 187 15.98 17.71 -13.40
CA ILE A 187 16.99 17.71 -12.33
C ILE A 187 16.54 18.49 -11.10
N ASP A 188 15.36 19.09 -11.15
CA ASP A 188 14.85 19.99 -10.13
C ASP A 188 13.35 19.78 -9.92
N PHE A 189 12.80 20.17 -8.75
CA PHE A 189 11.39 20.04 -8.43
C PHE A 189 10.44 20.70 -9.44
N THR A 190 10.89 21.76 -10.10
CA THR A 190 10.10 22.53 -11.05
C THR A 190 10.60 22.41 -12.49
N SER A 191 11.42 21.41 -12.77
CA SER A 191 11.85 21.12 -14.15
C SER A 191 10.64 20.95 -15.06
N PRO A 192 10.68 21.47 -16.30
CA PRO A 192 9.65 21.11 -17.27
C PRO A 192 9.69 19.62 -17.55
N ASN A 193 8.57 19.04 -17.98
CA ASN A 193 8.51 17.64 -18.38
C ASN A 193 9.54 17.34 -19.48
N MET A 194 10.48 16.43 -19.19
CA MET A 194 11.60 16.04 -20.07
C MET A 194 11.66 14.51 -20.21
N PRO A 195 10.64 13.90 -20.84
CA PRO A 195 10.57 12.45 -20.92
C PRO A 195 11.79 11.87 -21.63
N MET A 196 12.31 10.78 -21.10
CA MET A 196 13.45 10.10 -21.71
C MET A 196 12.99 9.20 -22.86
N ASP A 197 13.72 9.21 -23.98
CA ASP A 197 13.47 8.31 -25.13
C ASP A 197 13.56 6.82 -24.75
N SER A 198 14.34 6.51 -23.73
CA SER A 198 14.52 5.18 -23.16
C SER A 198 14.50 5.28 -21.64
N VAL A 199 13.54 4.61 -21.00
CA VAL A 199 13.44 4.59 -19.56
C VAL A 199 14.72 3.99 -18.97
N SER A 200 15.37 4.74 -18.09
CA SER A 200 16.53 4.30 -17.32
C SER A 200 16.11 3.38 -16.17
N ALA A 201 17.07 2.91 -15.41
CA ALA A 201 16.78 2.08 -14.23
C ALA A 201 16.43 2.95 -13.03
N VAL A 202 15.60 2.40 -12.13
CA VAL A 202 15.30 3.00 -10.83
C VAL A 202 16.54 2.98 -9.95
N TYR A 203 16.93 4.13 -9.40
CA TYR A 203 18.05 4.23 -8.46
C TYR A 203 17.72 5.16 -7.28
N PRO A 204 18.39 5.00 -6.13
CA PRO A 204 18.38 6.02 -5.08
C PRO A 204 18.86 7.36 -5.63
N ILE A 205 18.18 8.44 -5.24
CA ILE A 205 18.57 9.81 -5.61
C ILE A 205 19.95 10.10 -4.99
N THR A 206 20.91 10.48 -5.84
CA THR A 206 22.30 10.79 -5.44
C THR A 206 22.75 12.20 -5.83
N SER A 207 21.85 12.98 -6.44
CA SER A 207 22.10 14.36 -6.86
C SER A 207 20.79 15.16 -6.84
N GLY A 208 20.88 16.47 -7.04
CA GLY A 208 19.70 17.34 -7.09
C GLY A 208 19.32 17.98 -5.76
N PRO A 209 18.17 18.66 -5.70
CA PRO A 209 17.81 19.54 -4.58
C PRO A 209 17.44 18.81 -3.29
N LEU A 210 17.17 17.50 -3.32
CA LEU A 210 16.99 16.68 -2.11
C LEU A 210 18.29 16.43 -1.36
N ILE A 211 19.46 16.61 -2.00
CA ILE A 211 20.77 16.53 -1.35
C ILE A 211 21.11 17.90 -0.77
N GLN A 212 21.30 17.96 0.54
CA GLN A 212 21.66 19.23 1.17
C GLN A 212 23.14 19.56 0.97
N PRO A 213 23.50 20.85 0.92
CA PRO A 213 24.89 21.27 0.73
C PRO A 213 25.82 20.67 1.81
N GLY A 214 26.81 19.89 1.39
CA GLY A 214 27.76 19.19 2.25
C GLY A 214 27.41 17.72 2.52
N ASP A 215 26.22 17.26 2.12
CA ASP A 215 25.83 15.87 2.23
C ASP A 215 26.19 15.09 0.95
N SER A 216 26.41 13.80 1.08
CA SER A 216 26.64 12.86 -0.03
C SER A 216 25.45 11.97 -0.33
N LEU A 217 24.40 12.04 0.49
CA LEU A 217 23.17 11.25 0.38
C LEU A 217 21.96 12.12 0.71
N VAL A 218 20.81 11.75 0.20
CA VAL A 218 19.51 12.33 0.60
C VAL A 218 19.31 12.07 2.09
N GLN A 219 19.07 13.14 2.85
CA GLN A 219 18.61 13.00 4.23
C GLN A 219 17.20 12.36 4.23
N ASN A 220 16.90 11.64 5.29
CA ASN A 220 15.60 10.99 5.43
C ASN A 220 14.46 12.01 5.40
N ILE A 221 13.55 11.90 4.44
CA ILE A 221 12.39 12.78 4.26
C ILE A 221 11.12 12.25 4.90
N GLY A 222 11.18 11.07 5.54
CA GLY A 222 10.05 10.47 6.24
C GLY A 222 10.28 9.02 6.60
N LYS A 223 9.34 8.45 7.34
CA LYS A 223 9.36 7.04 7.75
C LYS A 223 7.99 6.41 7.62
N PHE A 224 7.98 5.11 7.36
CA PHE A 224 6.79 4.28 7.40
C PHE A 224 6.74 3.52 8.74
N ILE A 225 5.58 3.55 9.39
CA ILE A 225 5.30 2.89 10.65
C ILE A 225 4.15 1.92 10.41
N PHE A 226 4.43 0.64 10.62
CA PHE A 226 3.45 -0.44 10.53
C PHE A 226 3.08 -0.84 11.95
N GLU A 227 1.82 -0.67 12.34
CA GLU A 227 1.30 -1.03 13.66
C GLU A 227 0.17 -2.05 13.52
N ARG A 228 0.30 -3.18 14.22
CA ARG A 228 -0.71 -4.23 14.21
C ARG A 228 -2.00 -3.74 14.87
N VAL A 229 -3.12 -3.87 14.17
CA VAL A 229 -4.45 -3.62 14.73
C VAL A 229 -4.83 -4.84 15.58
N ARG A 230 -5.19 -4.60 16.83
CA ARG A 230 -5.54 -5.62 17.81
C ARG A 230 -7.02 -6.00 17.70
#